data_717b6c5b8c49eea43e7a0bd8119ffa35
#
_entry.id   717b6c5b8c49eea43e7a0bd8119ffa35
#
_cell.length_a   1.000
_cell.length_b   1.000
_cell.length_c   1.000
_cell.angle_alpha   90.00
_cell.angle_beta   90.00
_cell.angle_gamma   90.00
#
_symmetry.space_group_name_H-M   'P 1'
#
loop_
_entity.id
_entity.type
_entity.pdbx_description
1 polymer ?
#
loop_
_entity_poly.entity_id
_entity_poly.type
_entity_poly.pdbx_seq_one_letter_code
_entity_poly.pdbx_strand_id
1 'polypeptide(L)'
;MCNLKNKNIIITGASGGIGNAIVEKLHESGANILATGTRIEKLEELKTKFDNIKIFKFDISQHEKIEEFINNANEELGGSLDCIINNAGITKDNLTIRMSLEEWTKVIDVNLTSTFLMCKYSIKKMLKNKSGKIINITSVVGHTGNAGQANYTASKAGIVAMSKSLAIEYAKKI
;
A
#
# COMPACT_ATOMS: atom_id res chain seq x y z
N MET A 1 -1.19 23.78 5.81
CA MET A 1 -0.54 22.46 5.92
C MET A 1 -1.52 21.53 6.61
N CYS A 2 -1.73 20.30 6.13
CA CYS A 2 -2.62 19.35 6.79
C CYS A 2 -1.97 18.89 8.10
N ASN A 3 -2.69 18.90 9.22
CA ASN A 3 -2.17 18.44 10.51
C ASN A 3 -2.56 16.97 10.69
N LEU A 4 -1.56 16.08 10.67
CA LEU A 4 -1.71 14.65 10.88
C LEU A 4 -1.15 14.20 12.25
N LYS A 5 -0.98 15.12 13.19
CA LYS A 5 -0.48 14.82 14.53
C LYS A 5 -1.31 13.70 15.17
N ASN A 6 -0.63 12.69 15.69
CA ASN A 6 -1.21 11.48 16.29
C ASN A 6 -1.99 10.58 15.32
N LYS A 7 -1.84 10.75 14.00
CA LYS A 7 -2.40 9.83 13.01
C LYS A 7 -1.43 8.70 12.72
N ASN A 8 -1.90 7.49 12.86
CA ASN A 8 -1.16 6.25 12.67
C ASN A 8 -1.32 5.75 11.23
N ILE A 9 -0.24 5.75 10.47
CA ILE A 9 -0.27 5.50 9.02
C ILE A 9 0.70 4.39 8.65
N ILE A 10 0.20 3.38 7.94
CA ILE A 10 1.03 2.37 7.29
C ILE A 10 1.23 2.77 5.82
N ILE A 11 2.45 2.69 5.32
CA ILE A 11 2.77 2.88 3.91
C ILE A 11 3.58 1.72 3.36
N THR A 12 3.09 1.10 2.28
CA THR A 12 3.81 0.05 1.57
C THR A 12 4.67 0.59 0.44
N GLY A 13 5.78 -0.09 0.13
CA GLY A 13 6.71 0.37 -0.89
C GLY A 13 7.42 1.68 -0.54
N ALA A 14 7.58 1.95 0.75
CA ALA A 14 8.17 3.18 1.28
C ALA A 14 9.62 3.44 0.81
N SER A 15 10.33 2.38 0.45
CA SER A 15 11.72 2.45 -0.06
C SER A 15 11.85 2.86 -1.52
N GLY A 16 10.74 3.05 -2.25
CA GLY A 16 10.71 3.55 -3.63
C GLY A 16 10.63 5.09 -3.69
N GLY A 17 10.86 5.69 -4.86
CA GLY A 17 10.86 7.14 -5.02
C GLY A 17 9.56 7.81 -4.57
N ILE A 18 8.41 7.32 -5.05
CA ILE A 18 7.09 7.84 -4.65
C ILE A 18 6.84 7.57 -3.16
N GLY A 19 7.13 6.35 -2.68
CA GLY A 19 6.94 5.99 -1.27
C GLY A 19 7.75 6.86 -0.33
N ASN A 20 9.02 7.15 -0.67
CA ASN A 20 9.90 8.03 0.10
C ASN A 20 9.31 9.46 0.18
N ALA A 21 8.90 10.05 -0.95
CA ALA A 21 8.29 11.38 -0.97
C ALA A 21 7.00 11.45 -0.14
N ILE A 22 6.20 10.37 -0.14
CA ILE A 22 5.00 10.28 0.72
C ILE A 22 5.40 10.24 2.19
N VAL A 23 6.39 9.41 2.57
CA VAL A 23 6.89 9.34 3.96
C VAL A 23 7.36 10.71 4.44
N GLU A 24 8.17 11.41 3.64
CA GLU A 24 8.63 12.77 3.94
C GLU A 24 7.46 13.71 4.22
N LYS A 25 6.47 13.72 3.34
CA LYS A 25 5.30 14.62 3.49
C LYS A 25 4.41 14.29 4.68
N LEU A 26 4.25 13.01 4.98
CA LEU A 26 3.52 12.57 6.17
C LEU A 26 4.27 12.94 7.46
N HIS A 27 5.59 12.76 7.48
CA HIS A 27 6.46 13.14 8.59
C HIS A 27 6.38 14.64 8.87
N GLU A 28 6.54 15.49 7.84
CA GLU A 28 6.38 16.95 7.96
C GLU A 28 5.00 17.36 8.51
N SER A 29 3.98 16.53 8.27
CA SER A 29 2.61 16.76 8.77
C SER A 29 2.38 16.23 10.19
N GLY A 30 3.38 15.58 10.81
CA GLY A 30 3.36 15.11 12.18
C GLY A 30 2.73 13.72 12.39
N ALA A 31 2.61 12.92 11.34
CA ALA A 31 2.05 11.56 11.44
C ALA A 31 3.00 10.58 12.14
N ASN A 32 2.43 9.58 12.83
CA ASN A 32 3.13 8.37 13.23
C ASN A 32 3.14 7.39 12.05
N ILE A 33 4.32 7.03 11.56
CA ILE A 33 4.45 6.29 10.31
C ILE A 33 5.07 4.92 10.57
N LEU A 34 4.47 3.86 10.02
CA LEU A 34 5.11 2.58 9.80
C LEU A 34 5.38 2.39 8.31
N ALA A 35 6.65 2.49 7.94
CA ALA A 35 7.14 2.35 6.58
C ALA A 35 7.55 0.91 6.30
N THR A 36 6.99 0.30 5.24
CA THR A 36 7.32 -1.09 4.88
C THR A 36 7.75 -1.26 3.43
N GLY A 37 8.55 -2.28 3.20
CA GLY A 37 9.07 -2.67 1.89
C GLY A 37 10.01 -3.87 2.01
N THR A 38 10.57 -4.30 0.88
CA THR A 38 11.45 -5.47 0.81
C THR A 38 12.93 -5.14 1.05
N ARG A 39 13.35 -3.88 0.81
CA ARG A 39 14.74 -3.44 0.91
C ARG A 39 15.01 -2.82 2.27
N ILE A 40 15.54 -3.62 3.20
CA ILE A 40 15.74 -3.17 4.60
C ILE A 40 16.72 -1.99 4.67
N GLU A 41 17.79 -1.99 3.86
CA GLU A 41 18.81 -0.94 3.84
C GLU A 41 18.18 0.42 3.53
N LYS A 42 17.23 0.45 2.58
CA LYS A 42 16.50 1.67 2.21
C LYS A 42 15.48 2.11 3.27
N LEU A 43 14.94 1.18 4.03
CA LEU A 43 14.09 1.52 5.17
C LEU A 43 14.91 2.09 6.34
N GLU A 44 16.11 1.57 6.59
CA GLU A 44 17.02 2.11 7.60
C GLU A 44 17.50 3.52 7.23
N GLU A 45 17.77 3.79 5.95
CA GLU A 45 18.06 5.15 5.46
C GLU A 45 16.89 6.12 5.78
N LEU A 46 15.62 5.68 5.56
CA LEU A 46 14.45 6.48 5.93
C LEU A 46 14.38 6.74 7.42
N LYS A 47 14.63 5.71 8.24
CA LYS A 47 14.62 5.82 9.70
C LYS A 47 15.70 6.75 10.23
N THR A 48 16.84 6.81 9.55
CA THR A 48 17.93 7.74 9.89
C THR A 48 17.57 9.18 9.50
N LYS A 49 16.88 9.35 8.36
CA LYS A 49 16.49 10.67 7.82
C LYS A 49 15.33 11.32 8.61
N PHE A 50 14.40 10.50 9.11
CA PHE A 50 13.16 10.97 9.73
C PHE A 50 13.00 10.39 11.12
N ASP A 51 12.94 11.25 12.13
CA ASP A 51 12.67 10.86 13.51
C ASP A 51 11.26 10.27 13.64
N ASN A 52 11.11 9.34 14.58
CA ASN A 52 9.81 8.77 14.95
C ASN A 52 9.09 7.96 13.88
N ILE A 53 9.76 7.53 12.81
CA ILE A 53 9.19 6.52 11.92
C ILE A 53 9.57 5.12 12.39
N LYS A 54 8.63 4.19 12.24
CA LYS A 54 8.85 2.76 12.43
C LYS A 54 9.05 2.11 11.07
N ILE A 55 9.89 1.11 11.02
CA ILE A 55 10.14 0.37 9.79
C ILE A 55 9.84 -1.11 10.00
N PHE A 56 9.31 -1.75 8.98
CA PHE A 56 9.04 -3.18 8.99
C PHE A 56 9.38 -3.78 7.61
N LYS A 57 10.37 -4.69 7.56
CA LYS A 57 10.68 -5.40 6.33
C LYS A 57 9.58 -6.40 6.03
N PHE A 58 8.85 -6.19 4.94
CA PHE A 58 7.77 -7.08 4.53
C PHE A 58 7.62 -7.11 3.01
N ASP A 59 7.44 -8.32 2.49
CA ASP A 59 7.09 -8.56 1.08
C ASP A 59 5.59 -8.82 0.98
N ILE A 60 4.87 -7.90 0.37
CA ILE A 60 3.41 -7.98 0.22
C ILE A 60 2.96 -9.16 -0.66
N SER A 61 3.86 -9.82 -1.40
CA SER A 61 3.55 -11.04 -2.16
C SER A 61 3.38 -12.27 -1.27
N GLN A 62 3.75 -12.21 0.01
CA GLN A 62 3.50 -13.25 1.00
C GLN A 62 2.08 -13.13 1.55
N HIS A 63 1.10 -13.47 0.71
CA HIS A 63 -0.32 -13.23 0.94
C HIS A 63 -0.82 -13.81 2.27
N GLU A 64 -0.35 -15.00 2.63
CA GLU A 64 -0.68 -15.72 3.88
C GLU A 64 -0.20 -14.99 5.14
N LYS A 65 0.78 -14.09 5.03
CA LYS A 65 1.34 -13.33 6.15
C LYS A 65 0.78 -11.91 6.29
N ILE A 66 -0.06 -11.47 5.35
CA ILE A 66 -0.55 -10.08 5.36
C ILE A 66 -1.41 -9.81 6.61
N GLU A 67 -2.24 -10.76 7.05
CA GLU A 67 -3.05 -10.57 8.25
C GLU A 67 -2.18 -10.38 9.50
N GLU A 68 -1.17 -11.23 9.66
CA GLU A 68 -0.20 -11.12 10.76
C GLU A 68 0.57 -9.80 10.67
N PHE A 69 1.05 -9.43 9.50
CA PHE A 69 1.72 -8.15 9.28
C PHE A 69 0.85 -6.96 9.72
N ILE A 70 -0.42 -6.90 9.31
CA ILE A 70 -1.34 -5.80 9.71
C ILE A 70 -1.58 -5.82 11.22
N ASN A 71 -1.66 -6.99 11.86
CA ASN A 71 -1.80 -7.09 13.30
C ASN A 71 -0.59 -6.48 14.02
N ASN A 72 0.61 -6.92 13.66
CA ASN A 72 1.86 -6.45 14.25
C ASN A 72 2.07 -4.95 14.00
N ALA A 73 1.82 -4.48 12.77
CA ALA A 73 1.92 -3.07 12.42
C ALA A 73 0.95 -2.19 13.22
N ASN A 74 -0.27 -2.66 13.45
CA ASN A 74 -1.25 -1.95 14.28
C ASN A 74 -0.81 -1.88 15.75
N GLU A 75 -0.25 -2.95 16.31
CA GLU A 75 0.30 -2.98 17.67
C GLU A 75 1.50 -2.02 17.80
N GLU A 76 2.43 -2.06 16.86
CA GLU A 76 3.56 -1.15 16.80
C GLU A 76 3.14 0.33 16.76
N LEU A 77 2.01 0.64 16.15
CA LEU A 77 1.42 1.98 16.07
C LEU A 77 0.54 2.31 17.30
N GLY A 78 0.52 1.49 18.32
CA GLY A 78 -0.24 1.74 19.56
C GLY A 78 -1.69 1.27 19.51
N GLY A 79 -2.01 0.29 18.68
CA GLY A 79 -3.32 -0.39 18.64
C GLY A 79 -4.40 0.31 17.81
N SER A 80 -4.08 1.40 17.12
CA SER A 80 -5.01 2.15 16.26
C SER A 80 -4.41 2.37 14.88
N LEU A 81 -5.15 2.08 13.83
CA LEU A 81 -4.78 2.33 12.44
C LEU A 81 -5.71 3.37 11.82
N ASP A 82 -5.21 4.58 11.58
CA ASP A 82 -5.98 5.66 10.97
C ASP A 82 -5.95 5.63 9.45
N CYS A 83 -4.81 5.24 8.86
CA CYS A 83 -4.68 5.22 7.40
C CYS A 83 -3.73 4.11 6.93
N ILE A 84 -4.06 3.52 5.78
CA ILE A 84 -3.12 2.71 5.01
C ILE A 84 -2.93 3.31 3.62
N ILE A 85 -1.67 3.39 3.17
CA ILE A 85 -1.30 3.82 1.83
C ILE A 85 -0.65 2.64 1.10
N ASN A 86 -1.42 2.05 0.20
CA ASN A 86 -0.97 0.95 -0.67
C ASN A 86 -0.25 1.55 -1.89
N ASN A 87 1.06 1.70 -1.78
CA ASN A 87 1.92 2.27 -2.82
C ASN A 87 2.84 1.22 -3.46
N ALA A 88 3.08 0.09 -2.80
CA ALA A 88 3.91 -0.97 -3.36
C ALA A 88 3.32 -1.52 -4.67
N GLY A 89 4.19 -1.82 -5.61
CA GLY A 89 3.82 -2.41 -6.89
C GLY A 89 5.03 -2.67 -7.76
N ILE A 90 4.86 -3.54 -8.75
CA ILE A 90 5.88 -3.93 -9.73
C ILE A 90 5.34 -3.81 -11.14
N THR A 91 6.24 -3.75 -12.10
CA THR A 91 5.98 -3.95 -13.53
C THR A 91 6.74 -5.17 -14.05
N LYS A 92 6.20 -5.82 -15.06
CA LYS A 92 6.85 -6.85 -15.88
C LYS A 92 6.37 -6.63 -17.30
N ASP A 93 7.04 -5.71 -17.98
CA ASP A 93 6.61 -5.21 -19.27
C ASP A 93 7.02 -6.20 -20.38
N ASN A 94 6.06 -6.59 -21.21
CA ASN A 94 6.29 -7.43 -22.39
C ASN A 94 5.11 -7.27 -23.35
N LEU A 95 5.34 -7.41 -24.66
CA LEU A 95 4.25 -7.44 -25.64
C LEU A 95 3.29 -8.60 -25.34
N THR A 96 2.01 -8.39 -25.49
CA THR A 96 0.96 -9.36 -25.10
C THR A 96 1.20 -10.75 -25.70
N ILE A 97 1.65 -10.82 -26.94
CA ILE A 97 1.94 -12.10 -27.63
C ILE A 97 3.17 -12.83 -27.07
N ARG A 98 4.01 -12.14 -26.29
CA ARG A 98 5.24 -12.68 -25.66
C ARG A 98 5.13 -12.76 -24.15
N MET A 99 4.13 -12.10 -23.55
CA MET A 99 3.93 -12.07 -22.11
C MET A 99 3.58 -13.47 -21.61
N SER A 100 4.41 -14.00 -20.72
CA SER A 100 4.15 -15.31 -20.10
C SER A 100 3.03 -15.20 -19.07
N LEU A 101 2.39 -16.33 -18.77
CA LEU A 101 1.41 -16.40 -17.68
C LEU A 101 2.06 -16.07 -16.33
N GLU A 102 3.31 -16.42 -16.13
CA GLU A 102 4.07 -16.08 -14.92
C GLU A 102 4.25 -14.57 -14.77
N GLU A 103 4.65 -13.84 -15.85
CA GLU A 103 4.77 -12.38 -15.84
C GLU A 103 3.42 -11.71 -15.55
N TRP A 104 2.35 -12.21 -16.15
CA TRP A 104 0.99 -11.76 -15.88
C TRP A 104 0.60 -11.97 -14.43
N THR A 105 0.65 -13.21 -13.97
CA THR A 105 0.21 -13.60 -12.62
C THR A 105 1.02 -12.85 -11.55
N LYS A 106 2.35 -12.74 -11.73
CA LYS A 106 3.20 -12.05 -10.75
C LYS A 106 2.79 -10.58 -10.57
N VAL A 107 2.45 -9.86 -11.64
CA VAL A 107 2.01 -8.46 -11.53
C VAL A 107 0.63 -8.35 -10.91
N ILE A 108 -0.31 -9.22 -11.29
CA ILE A 108 -1.66 -9.26 -10.69
C ILE A 108 -1.56 -9.57 -9.20
N ASP A 109 -0.79 -10.57 -8.81
CA ASP A 109 -0.66 -10.99 -7.41
C ASP A 109 -0.05 -9.90 -6.53
N VAL A 110 1.05 -9.30 -6.97
CA VAL A 110 1.72 -8.26 -6.18
C VAL A 110 0.92 -6.97 -6.16
N ASN A 111 0.38 -6.52 -7.30
CA ASN A 111 -0.27 -5.21 -7.36
C ASN A 111 -1.71 -5.24 -6.89
N LEU A 112 -2.52 -6.20 -7.35
CA LEU A 112 -3.96 -6.21 -7.11
C LEU A 112 -4.34 -7.12 -5.94
N THR A 113 -3.92 -8.37 -5.94
CA THR A 113 -4.28 -9.34 -4.89
C THR A 113 -3.74 -8.89 -3.53
N SER A 114 -2.45 -8.48 -3.47
CA SER A 114 -1.87 -7.97 -2.22
C SER A 114 -2.59 -6.71 -1.74
N THR A 115 -2.89 -5.76 -2.63
CA THR A 115 -3.63 -4.54 -2.27
C THR A 115 -5.01 -4.87 -1.72
N PHE A 116 -5.72 -5.83 -2.32
CA PHE A 116 -7.00 -6.31 -1.79
C PHE A 116 -6.85 -6.85 -0.36
N LEU A 117 -5.88 -7.71 -0.11
CA LEU A 117 -5.65 -8.29 1.22
C LEU A 117 -5.24 -7.22 2.25
N MET A 118 -4.37 -6.28 1.86
CA MET A 118 -4.00 -5.15 2.70
C MET A 118 -5.23 -4.31 3.07
N CYS A 119 -6.11 -4.01 2.12
CA CYS A 119 -7.38 -3.33 2.37
C CYS A 119 -8.27 -4.14 3.32
N LYS A 120 -8.48 -5.43 3.02
CA LYS A 120 -9.34 -6.33 3.81
C LYS A 120 -8.96 -6.37 5.29
N TYR A 121 -7.68 -6.56 5.59
CA TYR A 121 -7.23 -6.68 6.97
C TYR A 121 -7.12 -5.32 7.69
N SER A 122 -6.81 -4.25 6.95
CA SER A 122 -6.88 -2.88 7.50
C SER A 122 -8.32 -2.47 7.84
N ILE A 123 -9.29 -2.77 6.99
CA ILE A 123 -10.70 -2.53 7.25
C ILE A 123 -11.15 -3.22 8.55
N LYS A 124 -10.72 -4.48 8.79
CA LYS A 124 -11.03 -5.18 10.06
C LYS A 124 -10.57 -4.37 11.31
N LYS A 125 -9.42 -3.67 11.23
CA LYS A 125 -8.93 -2.80 12.32
C LYS A 125 -9.72 -1.51 12.39
N MET A 126 -9.95 -0.86 11.27
CA MET A 126 -10.66 0.41 11.18
C MET A 126 -12.12 0.30 11.63
N LEU A 127 -12.79 -0.82 11.36
CA LEU A 127 -14.15 -1.08 11.83
C LEU A 127 -14.26 -1.09 13.37
N LYS A 128 -13.24 -1.59 14.08
CA LYS A 128 -13.19 -1.54 15.55
C LYS A 128 -13.13 -0.09 16.06
N ASN A 129 -12.42 0.76 15.35
CA ASN A 129 -12.24 2.17 15.69
C ASN A 129 -13.35 3.06 15.11
N LYS A 130 -14.24 2.52 14.27
CA LYS A 130 -15.29 3.24 13.51
C LYS A 130 -14.70 4.44 12.73
N SER A 131 -13.49 4.34 12.29
CA SER A 131 -12.74 5.39 11.58
C SER A 131 -11.57 4.78 10.84
N GLY A 132 -11.29 5.28 9.63
CA GLY A 132 -10.14 4.89 8.84
C GLY A 132 -10.11 5.54 7.47
N LYS A 133 -8.96 5.46 6.82
CA LYS A 133 -8.76 5.90 5.44
C LYS A 133 -7.91 4.88 4.69
N ILE A 134 -8.27 4.60 3.45
CA ILE A 134 -7.49 3.75 2.56
C ILE A 134 -7.12 4.57 1.33
N ILE A 135 -5.84 4.65 1.04
CA ILE A 135 -5.31 5.32 -0.14
C ILE A 135 -4.60 4.26 -0.99
N ASN A 136 -5.12 4.01 -2.18
CA ASN A 136 -4.50 3.08 -3.13
C ASN A 136 -3.84 3.86 -4.26
N ILE A 137 -2.52 3.71 -4.42
CA ILE A 137 -1.79 4.34 -5.50
C ILE A 137 -1.98 3.54 -6.79
N THR A 138 -2.65 4.16 -7.73
CA THR A 138 -2.92 3.59 -9.06
C THR A 138 -2.03 4.25 -10.13
N SER A 139 -2.45 4.25 -11.37
CA SER A 139 -1.70 4.84 -12.47
C SER A 139 -2.66 5.34 -13.55
N VAL A 140 -2.25 6.38 -14.27
CA VAL A 140 -2.98 6.86 -15.45
C VAL A 140 -3.14 5.77 -16.50
N VAL A 141 -2.15 4.89 -16.67
CA VAL A 141 -2.24 3.78 -17.63
C VAL A 141 -3.34 2.76 -17.31
N GLY A 142 -3.83 2.72 -16.06
CA GLY A 142 -5.02 1.95 -15.70
C GLY A 142 -6.31 2.44 -16.40
N HIS A 143 -6.30 3.66 -16.94
CA HIS A 143 -7.40 4.24 -17.72
C HIS A 143 -7.10 4.29 -19.22
N THR A 144 -5.85 4.59 -19.60
CA THR A 144 -5.47 4.83 -20.99
C THR A 144 -4.93 3.58 -21.70
N GLY A 145 -4.44 2.60 -20.96
CA GLY A 145 -3.60 1.53 -21.50
C GLY A 145 -2.18 2.01 -21.79
N ASN A 146 -1.27 1.07 -21.98
CA ASN A 146 0.09 1.30 -22.50
C ASN A 146 0.60 0.02 -23.16
N ALA A 147 1.28 0.17 -24.30
CA ALA A 147 1.86 -0.97 -25.01
C ALA A 147 2.88 -1.71 -24.11
N GLY A 148 2.80 -3.04 -24.11
CA GLY A 148 3.69 -3.88 -23.29
C GLY A 148 3.30 -3.98 -21.81
N GLN A 149 2.23 -3.34 -21.36
CA GLN A 149 1.84 -3.29 -19.96
C GLN A 149 0.43 -3.86 -19.69
N ALA A 150 0.01 -4.86 -20.43
CA ALA A 150 -1.34 -5.43 -20.27
C ALA A 150 -1.61 -5.89 -18.83
N ASN A 151 -0.65 -6.57 -18.18
CA ASN A 151 -0.72 -7.01 -16.79
C ASN A 151 -0.77 -5.82 -15.80
N TYR A 152 0.12 -4.86 -15.95
CA TYR A 152 0.21 -3.69 -15.07
C TYR A 152 -1.05 -2.82 -15.18
N THR A 153 -1.48 -2.53 -16.42
CA THR A 153 -2.71 -1.78 -16.71
C THR A 153 -3.94 -2.46 -16.10
N ALA A 154 -4.08 -3.77 -16.31
CA ALA A 154 -5.16 -4.55 -15.71
C ALA A 154 -5.15 -4.47 -14.18
N SER A 155 -3.96 -4.61 -13.56
CA SER A 155 -3.82 -4.51 -12.10
C SER A 155 -4.24 -3.13 -11.58
N LYS A 156 -3.82 -2.05 -12.23
CA LYS A 156 -4.11 -0.67 -11.80
C LYS A 156 -5.58 -0.28 -12.05
N ALA A 157 -6.18 -0.71 -13.14
CA ALA A 157 -7.63 -0.58 -13.40
C ALA A 157 -8.45 -1.38 -12.36
N GLY A 158 -8.02 -2.60 -12.04
CA GLY A 158 -8.64 -3.45 -11.01
C GLY A 158 -8.62 -2.81 -9.63
N ILE A 159 -7.52 -2.14 -9.24
CA ILE A 159 -7.44 -1.39 -7.98
C ILE A 159 -8.50 -0.28 -7.94
N VAL A 160 -8.70 0.47 -9.03
CA VAL A 160 -9.70 1.54 -9.10
C VAL A 160 -11.11 0.97 -8.90
N ALA A 161 -11.46 -0.09 -9.63
CA ALA A 161 -12.78 -0.73 -9.53
C ALA A 161 -13.03 -1.32 -8.13
N MET A 162 -12.04 -2.04 -7.59
CA MET A 162 -12.08 -2.60 -6.23
C MET A 162 -12.25 -1.49 -5.18
N SER A 163 -11.53 -0.38 -5.30
CA SER A 163 -11.61 0.73 -4.34
C SER A 163 -13.01 1.33 -4.30
N LYS A 164 -13.69 1.46 -5.44
CA LYS A 164 -15.08 1.92 -5.51
C LYS A 164 -16.03 0.97 -4.78
N SER A 165 -15.89 -0.34 -4.97
CA SER A 165 -16.69 -1.35 -4.28
C SER A 165 -16.50 -1.28 -2.77
N LEU A 166 -15.24 -1.24 -2.31
CA LEU A 166 -14.93 -1.12 -0.87
C LEU A 166 -15.49 0.17 -0.27
N ALA A 167 -15.43 1.29 -1.00
CA ALA A 167 -16.00 2.55 -0.55
C ALA A 167 -17.52 2.46 -0.37
N ILE A 168 -18.25 1.82 -1.28
CA ILE A 168 -19.69 1.61 -1.17
C ILE A 168 -20.03 0.74 0.06
N GLU A 169 -19.26 -0.32 0.31
CA GLU A 169 -19.49 -1.26 1.42
C GLU A 169 -19.23 -0.62 2.80
N TYR A 170 -18.23 0.25 2.90
CA TYR A 170 -17.69 0.68 4.20
C TYR A 170 -17.76 2.18 4.48
N ALA A 171 -18.08 3.06 3.53
CA ALA A 171 -18.06 4.52 3.70
C ALA A 171 -18.92 5.05 4.87
N LYS A 172 -19.93 4.30 5.32
CA LYS A 172 -20.75 4.65 6.48
C LYS A 172 -20.25 4.06 7.79
N LYS A 173 -19.16 3.28 7.75
CA LYS A 173 -18.68 2.47 8.89
C LYS A 173 -17.28 2.86 9.36
N ILE A 174 -16.48 3.44 8.44
CA ILE A 174 -15.11 3.88 8.67
C ILE A 174 -14.85 5.25 8.06
#